data_8ddb45f77ccf27142cf9a1de0a44513b
#
_entry.id   8ddb45f77ccf27142cf9a1de0a44513b
#
_cell.length_a   1.000
_cell.length_b   1.000
_cell.length_c   1.000
_cell.angle_alpha   90.00
_cell.angle_beta   90.00
_cell.angle_gamma   90.00
#
_symmetry.space_group_name_H-M   'P 1'
#
loop_
_entity.id
_entity.type
_entity.pdbx_description
1 polymer ?
#
loop_
_entity_poly.entity_id
_entity_poly.type
_entity_poly.pdbx_seq_one_letter_code
_entity_poly.pdbx_strand_id
1 'polypeptide(L)'
;MKERRKLSGKILTVLLTVMLLVTSMAVSVPAALRITIRDGKVYQNNKPVTNKIVGSMAKGYYYVDKTGRKVNTREIRQAVDFVMRNSKAGDSRAKRLKACYRALQAYPYFGMTNRAPKAKNLFSYARYMFSRHRGDCYYYASTMAYIARVLGYDSRVAVGGVTARGPAAPLSLHGWCEVKYGKSWRMLDCSMQRAHHDRNLCLVTRKKYPFRLRCDKVYTMTVKNAKVKWS
;
A
#
# COMPACT_ATOMS: atom_id res chain seq x y z
N MET A 1 -29.39 21.41 -64.79
CA MET A 1 -30.20 21.14 -63.58
C MET A 1 -30.16 19.68 -63.11
N LYS A 2 -29.72 18.69 -63.89
CA LYS A 2 -29.65 17.27 -63.46
C LYS A 2 -28.44 16.86 -62.58
N GLU A 3 -27.31 17.53 -62.70
CA GLU A 3 -26.11 17.17 -61.92
C GLU A 3 -26.15 17.56 -60.42
N ARG A 4 -26.78 18.67 -60.09
CA ARG A 4 -26.90 19.08 -58.64
C ARG A 4 -27.72 18.14 -57.78
N ARG A 5 -28.71 17.42 -58.37
CA ARG A 5 -29.54 16.45 -57.62
C ARG A 5 -28.79 15.15 -57.28
N LYS A 6 -27.84 14.70 -58.14
CA LYS A 6 -27.05 13.48 -57.88
C LYS A 6 -26.02 13.67 -56.77
N LEU A 7 -25.47 14.91 -56.62
CA LEU A 7 -24.50 15.22 -55.58
C LEU A 7 -25.13 15.26 -54.16
N SER A 8 -26.38 15.81 -54.08
CA SER A 8 -27.08 15.88 -52.78
C SER A 8 -27.47 14.51 -52.24
N GLY A 9 -27.84 13.56 -53.09
CA GLY A 9 -28.16 12.19 -52.70
C GLY A 9 -26.97 11.41 -52.17
N LYS A 10 -25.79 11.56 -52.78
CA LYS A 10 -24.53 10.90 -52.32
C LYS A 10 -24.04 11.47 -51.02
N ILE A 11 -24.12 12.78 -50.82
CA ILE A 11 -23.74 13.44 -49.57
C ILE A 11 -24.67 13.02 -48.41
N LEU A 12 -25.97 12.93 -48.67
CA LEU A 12 -26.94 12.49 -47.69
C LEU A 12 -26.74 11.03 -47.29
N THR A 13 -26.42 10.13 -48.25
CA THR A 13 -26.13 8.72 -47.99
C THR A 13 -24.84 8.56 -47.17
N VAL A 14 -23.76 9.31 -47.46
CA VAL A 14 -22.52 9.29 -46.69
C VAL A 14 -22.72 9.83 -45.27
N LEU A 15 -23.50 10.90 -45.11
CA LEU A 15 -23.83 11.44 -43.78
C LEU A 15 -24.66 10.47 -42.96
N LEU A 16 -25.66 9.77 -43.55
CA LEU A 16 -26.42 8.74 -42.84
C LEU A 16 -25.56 7.52 -42.45
N THR A 17 -24.64 7.10 -43.32
CA THR A 17 -23.74 5.98 -43.04
C THR A 17 -22.71 6.32 -41.92
N VAL A 18 -22.18 7.54 -41.89
CA VAL A 18 -21.30 8.02 -40.83
C VAL A 18 -22.08 8.17 -39.52
N MET A 19 -23.31 8.62 -39.53
CA MET A 19 -24.16 8.76 -38.35
C MET A 19 -24.55 7.38 -37.76
N LEU A 20 -24.77 6.37 -38.59
CA LEU A 20 -25.01 4.97 -38.17
C LEU A 20 -23.77 4.29 -37.64
N LEU A 21 -22.55 4.62 -38.13
CA LEU A 21 -21.28 4.10 -37.62
C LEU A 21 -20.88 4.71 -36.25
N VAL A 22 -21.28 5.95 -35.97
CA VAL A 22 -21.00 6.61 -34.68
C VAL A 22 -21.93 6.10 -33.57
N THR A 23 -23.15 5.62 -33.89
CA THR A 23 -24.09 5.09 -32.89
C THR A 23 -23.80 3.66 -32.46
N SER A 24 -22.86 2.95 -33.10
CA SER A 24 -22.54 1.55 -32.76
C SER A 24 -21.30 1.37 -31.87
N MET A 25 -20.67 2.44 -31.46
CA MET A 25 -19.70 2.35 -30.33
C MET A 25 -20.49 2.22 -29.03
N ALA A 26 -20.94 1.00 -28.74
CA ALA A 26 -21.40 0.65 -27.42
C ALA A 26 -20.24 0.89 -26.45
N VAL A 27 -20.26 2.03 -25.77
CA VAL A 27 -19.39 2.26 -24.61
C VAL A 27 -19.74 1.15 -23.63
N SER A 28 -18.92 0.11 -23.60
CA SER A 28 -19.05 -0.94 -22.59
C SER A 28 -18.82 -0.28 -21.22
N VAL A 29 -19.90 0.12 -20.56
CA VAL A 29 -19.86 0.55 -19.17
C VAL A 29 -19.28 -0.63 -18.39
N PRO A 30 -18.12 -0.49 -17.76
CA PRO A 30 -17.55 -1.59 -16.99
C PRO A 30 -18.58 -2.02 -15.97
N ALA A 31 -18.92 -3.32 -15.98
CA ALA A 31 -19.92 -3.87 -15.07
C ALA A 31 -19.63 -3.42 -13.64
N ALA A 32 -20.62 -2.77 -13.01
CA ALA A 32 -20.46 -2.17 -11.69
C ALA A 32 -19.88 -3.22 -10.72
N LEU A 33 -18.81 -2.89 -10.03
CA LEU A 33 -18.16 -3.73 -9.04
C LEU A 33 -19.16 -4.11 -7.94
N ARG A 34 -19.70 -5.34 -8.03
CA ARG A 34 -20.64 -5.86 -7.04
C ARG A 34 -19.87 -6.51 -5.90
N ILE A 35 -19.89 -5.89 -4.73
CA ILE A 35 -19.33 -6.45 -3.50
C ILE A 35 -20.47 -6.97 -2.64
N THR A 36 -20.39 -8.22 -2.20
CA THR A 36 -21.33 -8.87 -1.28
C THR A 36 -20.58 -9.49 -0.09
N ILE A 37 -21.27 -9.62 1.04
CA ILE A 37 -20.74 -10.31 2.22
C ILE A 37 -21.69 -11.47 2.53
N ARG A 38 -21.16 -12.70 2.59
CA ARG A 38 -21.88 -13.93 2.95
C ARG A 38 -21.07 -14.67 4.00
N ASP A 39 -21.69 -15.07 5.11
CA ASP A 39 -21.05 -15.75 6.25
C ASP A 39 -19.80 -15.00 6.78
N GLY A 40 -19.90 -13.67 6.77
CA GLY A 40 -18.81 -12.78 7.17
C GLY A 40 -17.61 -12.73 6.21
N LYS A 41 -17.70 -13.38 5.05
CA LYS A 41 -16.68 -13.35 3.99
C LYS A 41 -17.09 -12.43 2.84
N VAL A 42 -16.10 -11.75 2.28
CA VAL A 42 -16.27 -10.76 1.21
C VAL A 42 -16.12 -11.43 -0.17
N TYR A 43 -17.04 -11.11 -1.07
CA TYR A 43 -17.03 -11.54 -2.47
C TYR A 43 -17.08 -10.31 -3.39
N GLN A 44 -16.36 -10.36 -4.49
CA GLN A 44 -16.37 -9.37 -5.55
C GLN A 44 -16.78 -10.06 -6.85
N ASN A 45 -17.90 -9.64 -7.46
CA ASN A 45 -18.48 -10.31 -8.63
C ASN A 45 -18.62 -11.84 -8.42
N ASN A 46 -19.17 -12.25 -7.26
CA ASN A 46 -19.35 -13.62 -6.79
C ASN A 46 -18.04 -14.43 -6.58
N LYS A 47 -16.87 -13.84 -6.77
CA LYS A 47 -15.59 -14.49 -6.46
C LYS A 47 -15.11 -14.12 -5.05
N PRO A 48 -14.59 -15.07 -4.25
CA PRO A 48 -14.08 -14.76 -2.91
C PRO A 48 -12.90 -13.79 -2.98
N VAL A 49 -12.85 -12.87 -2.02
CA VAL A 49 -11.78 -11.89 -1.90
C VAL A 49 -10.92 -12.22 -0.69
N THR A 50 -9.61 -12.22 -0.86
CA THR A 50 -8.66 -12.39 0.24
C THR A 50 -7.44 -11.49 0.09
N ASN A 51 -6.89 -11.05 1.21
CA ASN A 51 -5.59 -10.39 1.35
C ASN A 51 -5.39 -9.17 0.42
N LYS A 52 -6.41 -8.33 0.25
CA LYS A 52 -6.34 -7.11 -0.58
C LYS A 52 -7.32 -6.02 -0.13
N ILE A 53 -7.09 -4.81 -0.62
CA ILE A 53 -8.04 -3.70 -0.51
C ILE A 53 -9.12 -3.89 -1.56
N VAL A 54 -10.38 -3.68 -1.15
CA VAL A 54 -11.56 -3.64 -2.01
C VAL A 54 -12.43 -2.43 -1.67
N GLY A 55 -13.32 -2.05 -2.57
CA GLY A 55 -14.22 -0.92 -2.39
C GLY A 55 -14.29 -0.03 -3.61
N SER A 56 -14.92 1.12 -3.46
CA SER A 56 -15.03 2.17 -4.47
C SER A 56 -15.00 3.54 -3.80
N MET A 57 -14.83 4.60 -4.59
CA MET A 57 -14.89 5.97 -4.07
C MET A 57 -16.23 6.26 -3.37
N ALA A 58 -17.35 5.79 -3.95
CA ALA A 58 -18.69 6.04 -3.40
C ALA A 58 -19.00 5.26 -2.12
N LYS A 59 -18.43 4.06 -1.94
CA LYS A 59 -18.71 3.16 -0.80
C LYS A 59 -17.54 3.03 0.18
N GLY A 60 -16.44 3.76 -0.06
CA GLY A 60 -15.19 3.65 0.69
C GLY A 60 -14.41 2.37 0.36
N TYR A 61 -13.18 2.34 0.84
CA TYR A 61 -12.25 1.21 0.68
C TYR A 61 -11.97 0.54 2.01
N TYR A 62 -11.75 -0.78 2.00
CA TYR A 62 -11.38 -1.54 3.19
C TYR A 62 -10.50 -2.74 2.84
N TYR A 63 -9.76 -3.22 3.81
CA TYR A 63 -8.91 -4.40 3.67
C TYR A 63 -9.68 -5.67 4.04
N VAL A 64 -9.48 -6.71 3.23
CA VAL A 64 -9.97 -8.08 3.47
C VAL A 64 -8.76 -8.95 3.78
N ASP A 65 -8.79 -9.67 4.90
CA ASP A 65 -7.68 -10.53 5.32
C ASP A 65 -7.59 -11.86 4.54
N LYS A 66 -6.60 -12.67 4.87
CA LYS A 66 -6.38 -13.99 4.23
C LYS A 66 -7.54 -14.98 4.43
N THR A 67 -8.40 -14.75 5.43
CA THR A 67 -9.59 -15.58 5.70
C THR A 67 -10.85 -15.05 5.00
N GLY A 68 -10.73 -13.99 4.20
CA GLY A 68 -11.84 -13.39 3.48
C GLY A 68 -12.68 -12.41 4.31
N ARG A 69 -12.27 -12.05 5.51
CA ARG A 69 -13.02 -11.17 6.40
C ARG A 69 -12.58 -9.72 6.32
N LYS A 70 -13.55 -8.80 6.33
CA LYS A 70 -13.29 -7.35 6.43
C LYS A 70 -12.63 -7.03 7.78
N VAL A 71 -11.49 -6.34 7.75
CA VAL A 71 -10.77 -5.89 8.95
C VAL A 71 -11.06 -4.42 9.22
N ASN A 72 -11.55 -4.12 10.43
CA ASN A 72 -12.03 -2.78 10.78
C ASN A 72 -11.27 -2.15 11.97
N THR A 73 -10.02 -2.54 12.23
CA THR A 73 -9.22 -1.84 13.24
C THR A 73 -8.80 -0.46 12.75
N ARG A 74 -8.56 0.46 13.68
CA ARG A 74 -8.21 1.86 13.36
C ARG A 74 -6.96 1.93 12.48
N GLU A 75 -5.93 1.17 12.81
CA GLU A 75 -4.65 1.13 12.09
C GLU A 75 -4.81 0.63 10.66
N ILE A 76 -5.63 -0.42 10.47
CA ILE A 76 -5.91 -0.98 9.13
C ILE A 76 -6.68 0.03 8.29
N ARG A 77 -7.70 0.71 8.84
CA ARG A 77 -8.41 1.78 8.12
C ARG A 77 -7.47 2.90 7.70
N GLN A 78 -6.66 3.41 8.64
CA GLN A 78 -5.67 4.45 8.36
C GLN A 78 -4.64 4.02 7.29
N ALA A 79 -4.19 2.76 7.31
CA ALA A 79 -3.30 2.21 6.31
C ALA A 79 -3.98 2.11 4.93
N VAL A 80 -5.26 1.69 4.86
CA VAL A 80 -6.04 1.69 3.61
C VAL A 80 -6.16 3.10 3.06
N ASP A 81 -6.55 4.07 3.89
CA ASP A 81 -6.69 5.47 3.48
C ASP A 81 -5.36 6.05 2.99
N PHE A 82 -4.25 5.74 3.66
CA PHE A 82 -2.91 6.15 3.24
C PHE A 82 -2.56 5.57 1.86
N VAL A 83 -2.78 4.27 1.65
CA VAL A 83 -2.50 3.58 0.38
C VAL A 83 -3.34 4.16 -0.74
N MET A 84 -4.62 4.42 -0.51
CA MET A 84 -5.53 4.95 -1.55
C MET A 84 -5.18 6.39 -1.94
N ARG A 85 -4.70 7.22 -1.00
CA ARG A 85 -4.26 8.59 -1.29
C ARG A 85 -2.89 8.66 -1.99
N ASN A 86 -1.99 7.71 -1.74
CA ASN A 86 -0.59 7.79 -2.16
C ASN A 86 -0.22 6.79 -3.28
N SER A 87 -1.19 6.07 -3.85
CA SER A 87 -0.94 5.14 -4.94
C SER A 87 -2.16 4.96 -5.84
N LYS A 88 -1.95 4.66 -7.11
CA LYS A 88 -3.04 4.42 -8.07
C LYS A 88 -3.61 3.01 -7.87
N ALA A 89 -4.95 2.89 -7.83
CA ALA A 89 -5.63 1.60 -7.60
C ALA A 89 -5.31 0.54 -8.67
N GLY A 90 -5.10 0.95 -9.93
CA GLY A 90 -4.75 0.06 -11.05
C GLY A 90 -3.28 -0.36 -11.11
N ASP A 91 -2.40 0.23 -10.28
CA ASP A 91 -0.99 -0.13 -10.27
C ASP A 91 -0.77 -1.50 -9.61
N SER A 92 0.32 -2.17 -10.03
CA SER A 92 0.74 -3.41 -9.39
C SER A 92 1.03 -3.21 -7.90
N ARG A 93 0.86 -4.25 -7.10
CA ARG A 93 1.12 -4.23 -5.65
C ARG A 93 2.52 -3.69 -5.32
N ALA A 94 3.53 -4.06 -6.10
CA ALA A 94 4.91 -3.60 -5.91
C ALA A 94 5.06 -2.10 -6.19
N LYS A 95 4.42 -1.58 -7.23
CA LYS A 95 4.44 -0.15 -7.58
C LYS A 95 3.74 0.68 -6.50
N ARG A 96 2.60 0.20 -6.00
CA ARG A 96 1.88 0.82 -4.87
C ARG A 96 2.71 0.84 -3.59
N LEU A 97 3.40 -0.27 -3.26
CA LEU A 97 4.29 -0.35 -2.09
C LEU A 97 5.41 0.71 -2.17
N LYS A 98 6.08 0.82 -3.33
CA LYS A 98 7.13 1.82 -3.54
C LYS A 98 6.60 3.25 -3.50
N ALA A 99 5.41 3.51 -4.02
CA ALA A 99 4.77 4.83 -3.94
C ALA A 99 4.48 5.22 -2.48
N CYS A 100 3.90 4.32 -1.70
CA CYS A 100 3.63 4.52 -0.28
C CYS A 100 4.92 4.66 0.55
N TYR A 101 5.97 3.89 0.22
CA TYR A 101 7.28 4.03 0.83
C TYR A 101 7.86 5.44 0.65
N ARG A 102 7.80 5.99 -0.56
CA ARG A 102 8.22 7.37 -0.84
C ARG A 102 7.36 8.41 -0.13
N ALA A 103 6.05 8.23 -0.16
CA ALA A 103 5.12 9.16 0.50
C ALA A 103 5.33 9.23 2.01
N LEU A 104 5.63 8.08 2.65
CA LEU A 104 5.89 8.05 4.09
C LEU A 104 7.16 8.81 4.47
N GLN A 105 8.17 8.86 3.61
CA GLN A 105 9.42 9.62 3.85
C GLN A 105 9.21 11.14 3.91
N ALA A 106 8.10 11.66 3.36
CA ALA A 106 7.77 13.08 3.45
C ALA A 106 7.42 13.52 4.89
N TYR A 107 7.05 12.58 5.76
CA TYR A 107 6.77 12.90 7.17
C TYR A 107 8.05 13.26 7.91
N PRO A 108 8.07 14.32 8.74
CA PRO A 108 9.26 14.70 9.48
C PRO A 108 9.65 13.64 10.52
N TYR A 109 10.97 13.40 10.62
CA TYR A 109 11.53 12.60 11.70
C TYR A 109 11.50 13.41 12.99
N PHE A 110 11.01 12.79 14.07
CA PHE A 110 10.94 13.37 15.38
C PHE A 110 11.26 12.28 16.43
N GLY A 111 12.37 12.42 17.15
CA GLY A 111 12.77 11.48 18.18
C GLY A 111 11.78 11.46 19.34
N MET A 112 11.17 10.31 19.57
CA MET A 112 10.10 10.13 20.56
C MET A 112 10.40 9.04 21.58
N THR A 113 11.29 8.09 21.22
CA THR A 113 11.57 6.93 22.06
C THR A 113 13.08 6.77 22.29
N ASN A 114 13.45 6.38 23.50
CA ASN A 114 14.84 6.13 23.92
C ASN A 114 15.10 4.65 24.22
N ARG A 115 14.15 3.77 23.93
CA ARG A 115 14.24 2.32 24.15
C ARG A 115 13.49 1.54 23.06
N ALA A 116 13.88 0.29 22.86
CA ALA A 116 13.22 -0.61 21.93
C ALA A 116 11.74 -0.83 22.31
N PRO A 117 10.81 -0.88 21.35
CA PRO A 117 9.40 -1.09 21.62
C PRO A 117 9.09 -2.51 22.08
N LYS A 118 7.99 -2.67 22.79
CA LYS A 118 7.30 -3.97 22.97
C LYS A 118 6.25 -4.14 21.87
N ALA A 119 5.81 -5.37 21.61
CA ALA A 119 4.78 -5.66 20.59
C ALA A 119 3.53 -4.77 20.72
N LYS A 120 3.05 -4.54 21.94
CA LYS A 120 1.89 -3.67 22.21
C LYS A 120 2.05 -2.21 21.78
N ASN A 121 3.28 -1.71 21.67
CA ASN A 121 3.53 -0.33 21.27
C ASN A 121 3.34 -0.12 19.77
N LEU A 122 3.50 -1.15 18.92
CA LEU A 122 3.48 -1.04 17.47
C LEU A 122 2.12 -0.56 16.92
N PHE A 123 1.03 -0.90 17.62
CA PHE A 123 -0.30 -0.37 17.31
C PHE A 123 -0.37 1.15 17.49
N SER A 124 0.04 1.64 18.65
CA SER A 124 -0.02 3.07 18.98
C SER A 124 0.95 3.90 18.12
N TYR A 125 2.12 3.36 17.79
CA TYR A 125 3.10 4.02 16.93
C TYR A 125 2.54 4.22 15.51
N ALA A 126 1.96 3.20 14.90
CA ALA A 126 1.32 3.34 13.59
C ALA A 126 0.16 4.34 13.62
N ARG A 127 -0.74 4.24 14.63
CA ARG A 127 -1.85 5.21 14.80
C ARG A 127 -1.36 6.64 14.89
N TYR A 128 -0.34 6.87 15.72
CA TYR A 128 0.22 8.20 15.90
C TYR A 128 0.78 8.75 14.59
N MET A 129 1.61 7.97 13.89
CA MET A 129 2.25 8.38 12.64
C MET A 129 1.20 8.71 11.56
N PHE A 130 0.17 7.86 11.40
CA PHE A 130 -0.93 8.14 10.47
C PHE A 130 -1.71 9.42 10.83
N SER A 131 -1.86 9.74 12.11
CA SER A 131 -2.66 10.88 12.56
C SER A 131 -1.86 12.18 12.71
N ARG A 132 -0.59 12.10 13.12
CA ARG A 132 0.27 13.25 13.42
C ARG A 132 1.34 13.51 12.38
N HIS A 133 1.51 12.60 11.43
CA HIS A 133 2.44 12.71 10.30
C HIS A 133 3.89 12.95 10.72
N ARG A 134 4.32 12.43 11.88
CA ARG A 134 5.69 12.51 12.41
C ARG A 134 5.98 11.39 13.38
N GLY A 135 7.26 11.06 13.56
CA GLY A 135 7.71 10.03 14.51
C GLY A 135 9.15 9.64 14.28
N ASP A 136 9.67 8.71 15.11
CA ASP A 136 11.00 8.14 14.96
C ASP A 136 11.00 6.83 14.14
N CYS A 137 12.13 6.16 14.04
CA CYS A 137 12.31 4.93 13.26
C CYS A 137 11.28 3.84 13.60
N TYR A 138 10.87 3.70 14.84
CA TYR A 138 9.87 2.69 15.24
C TYR A 138 8.45 3.03 14.74
N TYR A 139 8.11 4.31 14.68
CA TYR A 139 6.86 4.80 14.12
C TYR A 139 6.82 4.58 12.61
N TYR A 140 7.91 4.91 11.90
CA TYR A 140 8.03 4.61 10.46
C TYR A 140 7.92 3.10 10.19
N ALA A 141 8.65 2.27 10.94
CA ALA A 141 8.64 0.82 10.77
C ALA A 141 7.26 0.21 10.98
N SER A 142 6.57 0.60 12.06
CA SER A 142 5.22 0.13 12.38
C SER A 142 4.22 0.54 11.30
N THR A 143 4.25 1.81 10.88
CA THR A 143 3.36 2.35 9.86
C THR A 143 3.56 1.67 8.51
N MET A 144 4.83 1.49 8.10
CA MET A 144 5.15 0.80 6.83
C MET A 144 4.70 -0.67 6.85
N ALA A 145 4.76 -1.33 8.00
CA ALA A 145 4.29 -2.71 8.15
C ALA A 145 2.76 -2.82 7.94
N TYR A 146 1.97 -1.87 8.44
CA TYR A 146 0.53 -1.80 8.18
C TYR A 146 0.22 -1.49 6.71
N ILE A 147 0.94 -0.55 6.10
CA ILE A 147 0.83 -0.22 4.67
C ILE A 147 1.11 -1.47 3.81
N ALA A 148 2.20 -2.16 4.09
CA ALA A 148 2.55 -3.39 3.38
C ALA A 148 1.50 -4.49 3.57
N ARG A 149 0.96 -4.63 4.79
CA ARG A 149 -0.08 -5.63 5.10
C ARG A 149 -1.34 -5.41 4.26
N VAL A 150 -1.87 -4.20 4.19
CA VAL A 150 -3.09 -3.93 3.42
C VAL A 150 -2.87 -4.04 1.91
N LEU A 151 -1.62 -3.93 1.45
CA LEU A 151 -1.20 -4.26 0.08
C LEU A 151 -1.01 -5.77 -0.15
N GLY A 152 -1.29 -6.61 0.87
CA GLY A 152 -1.25 -8.07 0.76
C GLY A 152 0.13 -8.70 0.98
N TYR A 153 1.12 -7.98 1.51
CA TYR A 153 2.40 -8.56 1.93
C TYR A 153 2.33 -9.12 3.34
N ASP A 154 3.06 -10.20 3.61
CA ASP A 154 3.44 -10.52 4.97
C ASP A 154 4.47 -9.49 5.43
N SER A 155 4.27 -8.91 6.61
CA SER A 155 5.08 -7.82 7.11
C SER A 155 5.46 -8.03 8.57
N ARG A 156 6.61 -7.47 8.96
CA ARG A 156 7.13 -7.52 10.32
C ARG A 156 7.94 -6.27 10.63
N VAL A 157 8.08 -5.95 11.91
CA VAL A 157 8.96 -4.91 12.41
C VAL A 157 10.16 -5.57 13.06
N ALA A 158 11.35 -5.24 12.61
CA ALA A 158 12.59 -5.64 13.23
C ALA A 158 13.14 -4.46 14.04
N VAL A 159 13.75 -4.77 15.19
CA VAL A 159 14.37 -3.80 16.09
C VAL A 159 15.76 -4.24 16.46
N GLY A 160 16.65 -3.27 16.69
CA GLY A 160 18.05 -3.54 17.01
C GLY A 160 18.88 -2.27 17.00
N GLY A 161 20.01 -2.29 16.29
CA GLY A 161 20.92 -1.15 16.17
C GLY A 161 21.44 -0.97 14.75
N VAL A 162 21.78 0.29 14.41
CA VAL A 162 22.35 0.68 13.13
C VAL A 162 23.45 1.74 13.32
N THR A 163 24.45 1.75 12.44
CA THR A 163 25.46 2.83 12.38
C THR A 163 24.95 4.03 11.58
N ALA A 164 23.92 4.70 12.08
CA ALA A 164 23.21 5.76 11.35
C ALA A 164 24.08 6.97 10.97
N ARG A 165 25.16 7.23 11.71
CA ARG A 165 26.08 8.38 11.51
C ARG A 165 27.31 8.03 10.66
N GLY A 166 27.39 6.81 10.13
CA GLY A 166 28.51 6.35 9.30
C GLY A 166 29.06 4.99 9.75
N PRO A 167 29.89 4.32 8.92
CA PRO A 167 30.36 2.95 9.15
C PRO A 167 31.11 2.74 10.47
N ALA A 168 31.88 3.72 10.91
CA ALA A 168 32.66 3.67 12.14
C ALA A 168 31.89 4.12 13.40
N ALA A 169 30.66 4.65 13.23
CA ALA A 169 29.87 5.12 14.34
C ALA A 169 29.40 3.96 15.24
N PRO A 170 29.16 4.20 16.54
CA PRO A 170 28.52 3.20 17.40
C PRO A 170 27.10 2.90 16.90
N LEU A 171 26.62 1.69 17.22
CA LEU A 171 25.25 1.30 16.95
C LEU A 171 24.29 2.15 17.79
N SER A 172 23.38 2.85 17.15
CA SER A 172 22.23 3.51 17.78
C SER A 172 20.98 2.64 17.67
N LEU A 173 20.06 2.77 18.62
CA LEU A 173 18.76 2.07 18.58
C LEU A 173 18.04 2.36 17.29
N HIS A 174 17.51 1.31 16.66
CA HIS A 174 16.85 1.42 15.37
C HIS A 174 15.75 0.39 15.16
N GLY A 175 14.75 0.75 14.31
CA GLY A 175 13.71 -0.14 13.88
C GLY A 175 13.38 0.05 12.41
N TRP A 176 13.10 -1.05 11.71
CA TRP A 176 12.76 -1.05 10.29
C TRP A 176 11.63 -2.03 9.98
N CYS A 177 10.93 -1.80 8.90
CA CYS A 177 9.94 -2.74 8.38
C CYS A 177 10.61 -3.78 7.48
N GLU A 178 10.11 -5.00 7.52
CA GLU A 178 10.44 -6.04 6.53
C GLU A 178 9.18 -6.64 5.95
N VAL A 179 9.22 -6.97 4.66
CA VAL A 179 8.14 -7.61 3.91
C VAL A 179 8.60 -8.90 3.26
N LYS A 180 7.73 -9.90 3.20
CA LYS A 180 7.96 -11.09 2.40
C LYS A 180 7.77 -10.74 0.92
N TYR A 181 8.88 -10.62 0.19
CA TYR A 181 8.90 -10.29 -1.22
C TYR A 181 9.46 -11.48 -2.02
N GLY A 182 8.60 -12.17 -2.73
CA GLY A 182 8.92 -13.49 -3.27
C GLY A 182 9.26 -14.47 -2.14
N LYS A 183 10.37 -15.19 -2.27
CA LYS A 183 10.83 -16.18 -1.28
C LYS A 183 11.63 -15.60 -0.11
N SER A 184 11.97 -14.31 -0.12
CA SER A 184 12.85 -13.69 0.89
C SER A 184 12.23 -12.50 1.61
N TRP A 185 12.75 -12.18 2.80
CA TRP A 185 12.43 -10.96 3.52
C TRP A 185 13.27 -9.81 2.96
N ARG A 186 12.64 -8.67 2.74
CA ARG A 186 13.25 -7.43 2.24
C ARG A 186 12.92 -6.28 3.18
N MET A 187 13.92 -5.47 3.45
CA MET A 187 13.82 -4.28 4.30
C MET A 187 13.17 -3.12 3.55
N LEU A 188 12.42 -2.33 4.29
CA LEU A 188 11.86 -1.04 3.91
C LEU A 188 12.19 -0.07 5.05
N ASP A 189 13.31 0.63 4.93
CA ASP A 189 13.80 1.52 5.97
C ASP A 189 13.54 2.99 5.60
N CYS A 190 12.32 3.45 5.88
CA CYS A 190 11.89 4.80 5.52
C CYS A 190 12.67 5.89 6.25
N SER A 191 13.01 5.70 7.53
CA SER A 191 13.68 6.72 8.34
C SER A 191 15.13 6.93 7.91
N MET A 192 15.88 5.85 7.66
CA MET A 192 17.23 5.92 7.13
C MET A 192 17.26 6.39 5.67
N GLN A 193 16.29 5.97 4.83
CA GLN A 193 16.17 6.48 3.46
C GLN A 193 15.97 7.99 3.43
N ARG A 194 15.17 8.52 4.37
CA ARG A 194 14.98 9.97 4.53
C ARG A 194 16.28 10.69 4.90
N ALA A 195 17.11 10.08 5.74
CA ALA A 195 18.40 10.63 6.16
C ALA A 195 19.53 10.45 5.12
N HIS A 196 19.40 9.43 4.25
CA HIS A 196 20.42 9.02 3.28
C HIS A 196 19.78 8.81 1.90
N HIS A 197 19.43 9.90 1.23
CA HIS A 197 18.71 9.85 -0.06
C HIS A 197 19.57 9.34 -1.21
N ASP A 198 20.87 9.38 -1.08
CA ASP A 198 21.86 8.83 -2.02
C ASP A 198 21.90 7.30 -2.01
N ARG A 199 21.28 6.64 -1.03
CA ARG A 199 21.26 5.18 -0.87
C ARG A 199 19.91 4.61 -1.31
N ASN A 200 19.90 3.33 -1.67
CA ASN A 200 18.66 2.59 -1.89
C ASN A 200 18.39 1.67 -0.70
N LEU A 201 17.41 2.03 0.14
CA LEU A 201 17.01 1.27 1.33
C LEU A 201 15.60 0.67 1.17
N CYS A 202 15.11 0.62 -0.07
CA CYS A 202 13.82 0.05 -0.45
C CYS A 202 13.97 -1.37 -0.99
N LEU A 203 13.37 -2.36 -0.33
CA LEU A 203 13.38 -3.76 -0.71
C LEU A 203 14.79 -4.41 -0.77
N VAL A 204 15.70 -3.94 0.06
CA VAL A 204 17.04 -4.51 0.21
C VAL A 204 17.05 -5.69 1.18
N THR A 205 18.00 -6.60 1.05
CA THR A 205 18.22 -7.64 2.08
C THR A 205 19.08 -7.07 3.21
N ARG A 206 19.02 -7.64 4.42
CA ARG A 206 19.92 -7.25 5.51
C ARG A 206 21.41 -7.36 5.11
N LYS A 207 21.77 -8.38 4.32
CA LYS A 207 23.15 -8.57 3.82
C LYS A 207 23.62 -7.44 2.89
N LYS A 208 22.70 -6.85 2.11
CA LYS A 208 22.98 -5.75 1.15
C LYS A 208 22.67 -4.36 1.74
N TYR A 209 22.34 -4.29 3.04
CA TYR A 209 22.09 -3.02 3.69
C TYR A 209 23.41 -2.27 3.88
N PRO A 210 23.53 -0.98 3.50
CA PRO A 210 24.83 -0.29 3.40
C PRO A 210 25.41 0.17 4.75
N PHE A 211 24.67 -0.03 5.84
CA PHE A 211 25.11 0.31 7.20
C PHE A 211 25.28 -0.97 8.01
N ARG A 212 26.19 -0.94 9.02
CA ARG A 212 26.28 -2.05 9.97
C ARG A 212 24.96 -2.16 10.74
N LEU A 213 24.38 -3.35 10.78
CA LEU A 213 23.08 -3.63 11.32
C LEU A 213 23.15 -4.78 12.32
N ARG A 214 22.52 -4.60 13.49
CA ARG A 214 22.25 -5.65 14.46
C ARG A 214 20.73 -5.80 14.61
N CYS A 215 20.21 -7.01 14.47
CA CYS A 215 18.80 -7.30 14.71
C CYS A 215 18.66 -8.06 16.02
N ASP A 216 18.04 -7.44 17.01
CA ASP A 216 17.87 -8.01 18.35
C ASP A 216 16.52 -8.74 18.47
N LYS A 217 15.47 -8.22 17.82
CA LYS A 217 14.15 -8.80 17.87
C LYS A 217 13.35 -8.52 16.59
N VAL A 218 12.39 -9.41 16.33
CA VAL A 218 11.44 -9.26 15.21
C VAL A 218 10.02 -9.47 15.75
N TYR A 219 9.12 -8.56 15.36
CA TYR A 219 7.69 -8.64 15.64
C TYR A 219 6.94 -8.89 14.34
N THR A 220 6.28 -10.05 14.23
CA THR A 220 5.53 -10.43 13.03
C THR A 220 4.06 -9.99 13.16
N MET A 221 3.55 -9.34 12.11
CA MET A 221 2.13 -8.99 12.05
C MET A 221 1.33 -10.15 11.47
N THR A 222 0.36 -10.63 12.23
CA THR A 222 -0.64 -11.58 11.78
C THR A 222 -2.00 -10.90 11.71
N VAL A 223 -2.70 -11.06 10.56
CA VAL A 223 -4.09 -10.60 10.40
C VAL A 223 -4.93 -11.79 9.96
N LYS A 224 -5.78 -12.26 10.87
CA LYS A 224 -6.62 -13.45 10.66
C LYS A 224 -7.95 -13.27 11.42
N ASN A 225 -9.04 -13.70 10.80
CA ASN A 225 -10.40 -13.61 11.37
C ASN A 225 -10.73 -12.18 11.84
N ALA A 226 -10.41 -11.19 11.00
CA ALA A 226 -10.57 -9.76 11.24
C ALA A 226 -9.78 -9.19 12.45
N LYS A 227 -8.89 -9.97 13.07
CA LYS A 227 -8.06 -9.55 14.21
C LYS A 227 -6.62 -9.33 13.79
N VAL A 228 -5.98 -8.28 14.34
CA VAL A 228 -4.55 -7.97 14.15
C VAL A 228 -3.80 -8.36 15.43
N LYS A 229 -2.69 -9.06 15.28
CA LYS A 229 -1.77 -9.42 16.38
C LYS A 229 -0.33 -9.17 15.97
N TRP A 230 0.51 -8.83 16.95
CA TRP A 230 1.97 -8.77 16.87
C TRP A 230 2.58 -9.80 17.81
N SER A 231 3.41 -10.67 17.28
CA SER A 231 4.12 -11.73 18.01
C SER A 231 5.62 -11.67 17.75
#